data_bc9e6111f16c3cd05d00ae7db39f89f9
#
_entry.id   bc9e6111f16c3cd05d00ae7db39f89f9
#
_cell.length_a   1.000
_cell.length_b   1.000
_cell.length_c   1.000
_cell.angle_alpha   90.00
_cell.angle_beta   90.00
_cell.angle_gamma   90.00
#
_symmetry.space_group_name_H-M   'P 1'
#
loop_
_entity.id
_entity.type
_entity.pdbx_description
1 polymer ?
#
loop_
_entity_poly.entity_id
_entity_poly.type
_entity_poly.pdbx_seq_one_letter_code
_entity_poly.pdbx_strand_id
1 'polypeptide(L)'
;MIDVTKIWERLFLGSLYDAERLGSANPLGITSVISLSESSPCNTRCGIHYIHVPIDDAQPIPVDQFDAIMRAIADHIRSGKVLIHCGSGVSRAPVITAAYLHVAGYKSIDTALVEIAALRPVVCPSAILAASVKAHLR
;
A
#
# COMPACT_ATOMS: atom_id res chain seq x y z
N MET A 1 -9.23 14.71 9.79
CA MET A 1 -7.77 14.77 9.58
C MET A 1 -7.30 13.49 8.92
N ILE A 2 -6.38 13.59 7.96
CA ILE A 2 -5.81 12.44 7.28
C ILE A 2 -4.71 11.84 8.15
N ASP A 3 -4.76 10.52 8.36
CA ASP A 3 -3.77 9.79 9.14
C ASP A 3 -2.91 8.90 8.23
N VAL A 4 -2.39 9.51 7.17
CA VAL A 4 -1.51 8.84 6.22
C VAL A 4 -0.09 8.83 6.76
N THR A 5 0.57 7.69 6.68
CA THR A 5 1.96 7.55 7.10
C THR A 5 2.89 7.62 5.89
N LYS A 6 3.82 8.55 5.92
CA LYS A 6 4.86 8.64 4.90
C LYS A 6 5.92 7.58 5.17
N ILE A 7 6.07 6.65 4.22
CA ILE A 7 7.06 5.57 4.33
C ILE A 7 8.37 5.98 3.64
N TRP A 8 8.27 6.67 2.50
CA TRP A 8 9.38 7.12 1.69
C TRP A 8 8.91 8.36 0.93
N GLU A 9 9.79 9.03 0.21
CA GLU A 9 9.47 10.31 -0.42
C GLU A 9 8.19 10.31 -1.25
N ARG A 10 7.93 9.21 -1.97
CA ARG A 10 6.78 9.09 -2.87
C ARG A 10 5.88 7.92 -2.50
N LEU A 11 6.08 7.31 -1.33
CA LEU A 11 5.36 6.13 -0.92
C LEU A 11 4.69 6.35 0.43
N PHE A 12 3.37 6.19 0.45
CA PHE A 12 2.53 6.48 1.61
C PHE A 12 1.61 5.30 1.90
N LEU A 13 1.26 5.15 3.15
CA LEU A 13 0.46 4.05 3.68
C LEU A 13 -0.71 4.61 4.47
N GLY A 14 -1.90 4.07 4.26
CA GLY A 14 -3.08 4.54 4.96
C GLY A 14 -4.23 3.55 4.98
N SER A 15 -5.38 4.05 5.42
CA SER A 15 -6.64 3.32 5.50
C SER A 15 -7.58 3.72 4.36
N LEU A 16 -8.69 2.98 4.22
CA LEU A 16 -9.75 3.38 3.30
C LEU A 16 -10.29 4.77 3.67
N TYR A 17 -10.41 5.05 4.97
CA TYR A 17 -10.85 6.36 5.45
C TYR A 17 -9.91 7.47 4.93
N ASP A 18 -8.60 7.25 5.00
CA ASP A 18 -7.63 8.22 4.50
C ASP A 18 -7.79 8.46 3.00
N ALA A 19 -7.97 7.38 2.23
CA ALA A 19 -8.17 7.47 0.80
C ALA A 19 -9.45 8.22 0.44
N GLU A 20 -10.54 8.01 1.20
CA GLU A 20 -11.78 8.77 1.05
C GLU A 20 -11.57 10.26 1.31
N ARG A 21 -10.79 10.61 2.31
CA ARG A 21 -10.49 11.99 2.67
C ARG A 21 -9.71 12.73 1.59
N LEU A 22 -8.89 12.03 0.83
CA LEU A 22 -8.13 12.64 -0.27
C LEU A 22 -9.05 13.20 -1.35
N GLY A 23 -10.25 12.67 -1.51
CA GLY A 23 -11.23 13.20 -2.45
C GLY A 23 -11.66 14.62 -2.11
N SER A 24 -11.66 14.97 -0.82
CA SER A 24 -12.03 16.31 -0.34
C SER A 24 -10.84 17.25 -0.23
N ALA A 25 -9.68 16.73 0.19
CA ALA A 25 -8.47 17.54 0.36
C ALA A 25 -7.24 16.64 0.18
N ASN A 26 -6.28 17.11 -0.62
CA ASN A 26 -5.07 16.36 -0.95
C ASN A 26 -3.81 17.18 -0.63
N PRO A 27 -3.56 17.45 0.66
CA PRO A 27 -2.44 18.32 1.04
C PRO A 27 -1.06 17.71 0.77
N LEU A 28 -0.97 16.37 0.69
CA LEU A 28 0.29 15.68 0.45
C LEU A 28 0.65 15.60 -1.04
N GLY A 29 -0.28 15.95 -1.93
CA GLY A 29 -0.04 15.85 -3.36
C GLY A 29 0.00 14.41 -3.87
N ILE A 30 -0.82 13.52 -3.31
CA ILE A 30 -0.93 12.14 -3.78
C ILE A 30 -1.46 12.14 -5.22
N THR A 31 -0.81 11.37 -6.09
CA THR A 31 -1.20 11.29 -7.50
C THR A 31 -1.78 9.94 -7.89
N SER A 32 -1.60 8.91 -7.06
CA SER A 32 -2.16 7.58 -7.32
C SER A 32 -2.56 6.92 -6.01
N VAL A 33 -3.68 6.23 -6.02
CA VAL A 33 -4.20 5.46 -4.88
C VAL A 33 -4.35 4.02 -5.31
N ILE A 34 -3.67 3.11 -4.60
CA ILE A 34 -3.77 1.68 -4.83
C ILE A 34 -4.58 1.08 -3.70
N SER A 35 -5.75 0.56 -4.05
CA SER A 35 -6.73 0.03 -3.12
C SER A 35 -6.65 -1.48 -3.07
N LEU A 36 -6.35 -2.03 -1.90
CA LEU A 36 -6.20 -3.47 -1.68
C LEU A 36 -7.41 -4.09 -0.98
N SER A 37 -8.31 -3.27 -0.49
CA SER A 37 -9.55 -3.73 0.19
C SER A 37 -10.65 -4.04 -0.81
N GLU A 38 -11.71 -4.70 -0.32
CA GLU A 38 -12.89 -5.03 -1.14
C GLU A 38 -13.50 -3.78 -1.72
N SER A 39 -13.50 -2.68 -0.95
CA SER A 39 -14.01 -1.39 -1.40
C SER A 39 -12.88 -0.47 -1.81
N SER A 40 -13.07 0.25 -2.90
CA SER A 40 -12.22 1.37 -3.27
C SER A 40 -12.91 2.66 -2.81
N PRO A 41 -12.19 3.79 -2.75
CA PRO A 41 -12.79 5.06 -2.34
C PRO A 41 -13.97 5.45 -3.25
N CYS A 42 -15.07 5.87 -2.64
CA CYS A 42 -16.22 6.44 -3.37
C CYS A 42 -16.02 7.92 -3.65
N ASN A 43 -15.34 8.61 -2.75
CA ASN A 43 -15.04 10.03 -2.88
C ASN A 43 -13.72 10.19 -3.63
N THR A 44 -13.81 10.35 -4.95
CA THR A 44 -12.62 10.45 -5.80
C THR A 44 -12.30 11.89 -6.16
N ARG A 45 -11.07 12.13 -6.57
CA ARG A 45 -10.58 13.46 -6.91
C ARG A 45 -9.97 13.47 -8.30
N CYS A 46 -10.30 14.49 -9.08
CA CYS A 46 -9.66 14.69 -10.37
C CYS A 46 -8.14 14.89 -10.17
N GLY A 47 -7.34 14.25 -11.01
CA GLY A 47 -5.88 14.33 -10.90
C GLY A 47 -5.26 13.19 -10.11
N ILE A 48 -6.08 12.35 -9.48
CA ILE A 48 -5.61 11.13 -8.81
C ILE A 48 -6.01 9.92 -9.65
N HIS A 49 -5.04 9.03 -9.89
CA HIS A 49 -5.29 7.74 -10.54
C HIS A 49 -5.68 6.72 -9.46
N TYR A 50 -6.81 6.05 -9.64
CA TYR A 50 -7.30 5.04 -8.69
C TYR A 50 -7.14 3.65 -9.30
N ILE A 51 -6.37 2.80 -8.63
CA ILE A 51 -6.13 1.41 -9.06
C ILE A 51 -6.69 0.49 -7.97
N HIS A 52 -7.59 -0.41 -8.34
CA HIS A 52 -8.22 -1.33 -7.40
C HIS A 52 -7.82 -2.76 -7.70
N VAL A 53 -7.02 -3.34 -6.81
CA VAL A 53 -6.64 -4.75 -6.85
C VAL A 53 -6.96 -5.35 -5.50
N PRO A 54 -8.20 -5.79 -5.27
CA PRO A 54 -8.60 -6.31 -3.96
C PRO A 54 -7.89 -7.62 -3.66
N ILE A 55 -7.38 -7.73 -2.44
CA ILE A 55 -6.79 -8.96 -1.94
C ILE A 55 -7.43 -9.31 -0.61
N ASP A 56 -7.46 -10.60 -0.28
CA ASP A 56 -8.03 -11.06 0.97
C ASP A 56 -7.07 -10.84 2.13
N ASP A 57 -7.60 -10.42 3.28
CA ASP A 57 -6.80 -10.30 4.48
C ASP A 57 -6.52 -11.68 5.08
N ALA A 58 -5.32 -11.85 5.62
CA ALA A 58 -4.88 -13.08 6.28
C ALA A 58 -5.03 -14.34 5.38
N GLN A 59 -4.83 -14.17 4.08
CA GLN A 59 -4.86 -15.26 3.11
C GLN A 59 -3.65 -15.17 2.17
N PRO A 60 -3.25 -16.28 1.53
CA PRO A 60 -2.24 -16.21 0.48
C PRO A 60 -2.71 -15.33 -0.68
N ILE A 61 -1.78 -14.62 -1.30
CA ILE A 61 -2.09 -13.78 -2.45
C ILE A 61 -1.71 -14.53 -3.74
N PRO A 62 -2.62 -14.60 -4.74
CA PRO A 62 -2.28 -15.14 -6.05
C PRO A 62 -1.15 -14.34 -6.70
N VAL A 63 -0.23 -15.04 -7.37
CA VAL A 63 0.94 -14.39 -7.97
C VAL A 63 0.56 -13.33 -8.99
N ASP A 64 -0.51 -13.55 -9.75
CA ASP A 64 -0.98 -12.59 -10.76
C ASP A 64 -1.40 -11.26 -10.12
N GLN A 65 -2.11 -11.33 -9.00
CA GLN A 65 -2.51 -10.13 -8.25
C GLN A 65 -1.27 -9.45 -7.66
N PHE A 66 -0.35 -10.22 -7.09
CA PHE A 66 0.88 -9.68 -6.54
C PHE A 66 1.68 -8.94 -7.61
N ASP A 67 1.89 -9.55 -8.77
CA ASP A 67 2.63 -8.95 -9.87
C ASP A 67 1.94 -7.68 -10.39
N ALA A 68 0.62 -7.70 -10.49
CA ALA A 68 -0.15 -6.52 -10.91
C ALA A 68 0.03 -5.35 -9.94
N ILE A 69 0.01 -5.63 -8.64
CA ILE A 69 0.21 -4.59 -7.62
C ILE A 69 1.63 -4.03 -7.69
N MET A 70 2.64 -4.90 -7.76
CA MET A 70 4.03 -4.44 -7.84
C MET A 70 4.25 -3.57 -9.09
N ARG A 71 3.67 -3.96 -10.21
CA ARG A 71 3.77 -3.20 -11.46
C ARG A 71 3.07 -1.85 -11.34
N ALA A 72 1.88 -1.82 -10.75
CA ALA A 72 1.13 -0.59 -10.56
C ALA A 72 1.91 0.42 -9.70
N ILE A 73 2.52 -0.04 -8.60
CA ILE A 73 3.33 0.83 -7.76
C ILE A 73 4.53 1.36 -8.55
N ALA A 74 5.25 0.47 -9.24
CA ALA A 74 6.43 0.84 -9.99
C ALA A 74 6.11 1.88 -11.09
N ASP A 75 4.99 1.70 -11.79
CA ASP A 75 4.60 2.60 -12.86
C ASP A 75 4.22 3.99 -12.36
N HIS A 76 3.51 4.07 -11.25
CA HIS A 76 2.97 5.34 -10.75
C HIS A 76 3.95 6.10 -9.86
N ILE A 77 4.86 5.42 -9.18
CA ILE A 77 5.81 6.08 -8.28
C ILE A 77 6.87 6.89 -9.04
N ARG A 78 7.10 6.59 -10.32
CA ARG A 78 8.08 7.28 -11.15
C ARG A 78 7.77 8.77 -11.31
N SER A 79 6.50 9.10 -11.42
CA SER A 79 6.06 10.46 -11.76
C SER A 79 5.24 11.12 -10.67
N GLY A 80 5.05 10.47 -9.52
CA GLY A 80 4.19 11.04 -8.49
C GLY A 80 4.30 10.33 -7.17
N LYS A 81 3.31 10.61 -6.31
CA LYS A 81 3.23 10.07 -4.96
C LYS A 81 2.11 9.03 -4.90
N VAL A 82 2.41 7.87 -4.35
CA VAL A 82 1.51 6.72 -4.30
C VAL A 82 1.06 6.48 -2.87
N LEU A 83 -0.26 6.37 -2.66
CA LEU A 83 -0.85 5.90 -1.41
C LEU A 83 -1.29 4.46 -1.61
N ILE A 84 -0.79 3.57 -0.74
CA ILE A 84 -1.24 2.19 -0.69
C ILE A 84 -2.14 2.06 0.53
N HIS A 85 -3.36 1.57 0.36
CA HIS A 85 -4.27 1.39 1.48
C HIS A 85 -5.00 0.05 1.44
N CYS A 86 -5.42 -0.38 2.62
CA CYS A 86 -6.40 -1.44 2.80
C CYS A 86 -7.50 -0.90 3.71
N GLY A 87 -8.27 -1.75 4.37
CA GLY A 87 -9.36 -1.26 5.23
C GLY A 87 -8.86 -0.30 6.31
N SER A 88 -8.01 -0.80 7.20
CA SER A 88 -7.49 -0.02 8.35
C SER A 88 -6.05 0.47 8.18
N GLY A 89 -5.33 0.01 7.16
CA GLY A 89 -3.90 0.31 7.01
C GLY A 89 -3.03 -0.43 8.02
N VAL A 90 -3.50 -1.55 8.55
CA VAL A 90 -2.84 -2.30 9.64
C VAL A 90 -2.18 -3.58 9.13
N SER A 91 -2.79 -4.29 8.20
CA SER A 91 -2.39 -5.65 7.83
C SER A 91 -1.90 -5.78 6.39
N ARG A 92 -2.80 -5.61 5.40
CA ARG A 92 -2.49 -5.86 3.99
C ARG A 92 -1.55 -4.84 3.38
N ALA A 93 -1.85 -3.57 3.56
CA ALA A 93 -1.07 -2.49 2.98
C ALA A 93 0.38 -2.46 3.49
N PRO A 94 0.66 -2.70 4.78
CA PRO A 94 2.04 -2.79 5.25
C PRO A 94 2.85 -3.89 4.58
N VAL A 95 2.26 -5.07 4.40
CA VAL A 95 2.95 -6.20 3.76
C VAL A 95 3.28 -5.88 2.30
N ILE A 96 2.33 -5.33 1.57
CA ILE A 96 2.52 -4.96 0.16
C ILE A 96 3.55 -3.84 0.03
N THR A 97 3.50 -2.86 0.92
CA THR A 97 4.47 -1.76 0.93
C THR A 97 5.89 -2.28 1.17
N ALA A 98 6.05 -3.19 2.14
CA ALA A 98 7.33 -3.82 2.42
C ALA A 98 7.83 -4.65 1.24
N ALA A 99 6.93 -5.38 0.58
CA ALA A 99 7.27 -6.17 -0.60
C ALA A 99 7.79 -5.29 -1.72
N TYR A 100 7.14 -4.14 -1.95
CA TYR A 100 7.61 -3.21 -2.97
C TYR A 100 9.01 -2.69 -2.66
N LEU A 101 9.28 -2.32 -1.41
CA LEU A 101 10.62 -1.84 -1.03
C LEU A 101 11.68 -2.91 -1.26
N HIS A 102 11.34 -4.17 -1.06
CA HIS A 102 12.23 -5.29 -1.35
C HIS A 102 12.45 -5.44 -2.86
N VAL A 103 11.38 -5.46 -3.65
CA VAL A 103 11.45 -5.60 -5.11
C VAL A 103 12.24 -4.46 -5.73
N ALA A 104 12.07 -3.25 -5.20
CA ALA A 104 12.81 -2.08 -5.68
C ALA A 104 14.28 -2.07 -5.26
N GLY A 105 14.71 -3.01 -4.43
CA GLY A 105 16.11 -3.16 -4.06
C GLY A 105 16.57 -2.30 -2.89
N TYR A 106 15.64 -1.69 -2.15
CA TYR A 106 16.01 -0.78 -1.07
C TYR A 106 16.38 -1.51 0.23
N LYS A 107 15.67 -2.59 0.58
CA LYS A 107 15.91 -3.33 1.83
C LYS A 107 15.20 -4.68 1.78
N SER A 108 15.50 -5.56 2.76
CA SER A 108 14.76 -6.82 2.87
C SER A 108 13.33 -6.57 3.35
N ILE A 109 12.43 -7.49 3.04
CA ILE A 109 11.03 -7.36 3.45
C ILE A 109 10.89 -7.33 4.97
N ASP A 110 11.68 -8.11 5.70
CA ASP A 110 11.63 -8.13 7.17
C ASP A 110 12.09 -6.80 7.76
N THR A 111 13.18 -6.23 7.24
CA THR A 111 13.64 -4.91 7.65
C THR A 111 12.59 -3.84 7.36
N ALA A 112 12.00 -3.90 6.16
CA ALA A 112 10.97 -2.95 5.78
C ALA A 112 9.76 -3.02 6.72
N LEU A 113 9.33 -4.23 7.09
CA LEU A 113 8.20 -4.39 8.02
C LEU A 113 8.50 -3.80 9.40
N VAL A 114 9.72 -3.98 9.91
CA VAL A 114 10.13 -3.38 11.18
C VAL A 114 10.09 -1.86 11.11
N GLU A 115 10.61 -1.29 10.04
CA GLU A 115 10.64 0.17 9.87
C GLU A 115 9.24 0.76 9.68
N ILE A 116 8.38 0.07 8.94
CA ILE A 116 6.99 0.48 8.76
C ILE A 116 6.25 0.48 10.09
N ALA A 117 6.45 -0.57 10.91
CA ALA A 117 5.83 -0.64 12.23
C ALA A 117 6.31 0.48 13.15
N ALA A 118 7.57 0.91 13.03
CA ALA A 118 8.10 2.03 13.80
C ALA A 118 7.45 3.35 13.38
N LEU A 119 7.17 3.52 12.08
CA LEU A 119 6.52 4.73 11.56
C LEU A 119 5.02 4.75 11.80
N ARG A 120 4.39 3.57 11.84
CA ARG A 120 2.95 3.43 12.03
C ARG A 120 2.70 2.32 13.07
N PRO A 121 2.69 2.67 14.37
CA PRO A 121 2.68 1.67 15.46
C PRO A 121 1.48 0.74 15.50
N VAL A 122 0.37 1.09 14.84
CA VAL A 122 -0.82 0.22 14.77
C VAL A 122 -0.63 -0.95 13.81
N VAL A 123 0.45 -0.98 13.04
CA VAL A 123 0.68 -2.03 12.04
C VAL A 123 0.80 -3.40 12.71
N CYS A 124 0.02 -4.35 12.19
CA CYS A 124 0.03 -5.74 12.60
C CYS A 124 -0.07 -6.60 11.33
N PRO A 125 1.07 -6.89 10.68
CA PRO A 125 1.07 -7.60 9.40
C PRO A 125 0.52 -9.01 9.53
N SER A 126 -0.27 -9.46 8.54
CA SER A 126 -0.71 -10.84 8.47
C SER A 126 0.49 -11.75 8.19
N ALA A 127 0.72 -12.72 9.07
CA ALA A 127 1.81 -13.69 8.89
C ALA A 127 1.57 -14.56 7.65
N ILE A 128 0.32 -14.91 7.37
CA ILE A 128 -0.04 -15.72 6.20
C ILE A 128 0.24 -14.96 4.91
N LEU A 129 -0.19 -13.71 4.84
CA LEU A 129 0.05 -12.88 3.67
C LEU A 129 1.56 -12.61 3.48
N ALA A 130 2.27 -12.32 4.56
CA ALA A 130 3.71 -12.08 4.50
C ALA A 130 4.46 -13.32 3.99
N ALA A 131 4.09 -14.52 4.46
CA ALA A 131 4.69 -15.75 3.99
C ALA A 131 4.41 -15.99 2.50
N SER A 132 3.19 -15.71 2.05
CA SER A 132 2.81 -15.83 0.64
C SER A 132 3.63 -14.89 -0.24
N VAL A 133 3.75 -13.65 0.17
CA VAL A 133 4.54 -12.64 -0.55
C VAL A 133 6.01 -13.07 -0.62
N LYS A 134 6.58 -13.52 0.49
CA LYS A 134 7.97 -14.01 0.50
C LYS A 134 8.18 -15.16 -0.47
N ALA A 135 7.20 -16.05 -0.60
CA ALA A 135 7.27 -17.16 -1.54
C ALA A 135 7.32 -16.68 -2.99
N HIS A 136 6.59 -15.62 -3.33
CA HIS A 136 6.60 -15.03 -4.67
C HIS A 136 7.90 -14.28 -4.99
N LEU A 137 8.65 -13.89 -3.97
CA LEU A 137 9.90 -13.12 -4.14
C LEU A 137 11.14 -14.00 -4.32
N ARG A 138 10.98 -15.31 -4.29
CA ARG A 138 12.09 -16.25 -4.45
C ARG A 138 12.41 -16.52 -5.91
#